data_18c5414f4a3c4cb0d094c3ccdbe0676b
#
_entry.id   18c5414f4a3c4cb0d094c3ccdbe0676b
#
_cell.length_a   1.000
_cell.length_b   1.000
_cell.length_c   1.000
_cell.angle_alpha   90.00
_cell.angle_beta   90.00
_cell.angle_gamma   90.00
#
_symmetry.space_group_name_H-M   'P 1'
#
loop_
_entity.id
_entity.type
_entity.pdbx_description
1 polymer ?
#
loop_
_entity_poly.entity_id
_entity_poly.type
_entity_poly.pdbx_seq_one_letter_code
_entity_poly.pdbx_strand_id
1 'polypeptide(L)'
;MHAPLDPSLAVDFCGLRLASPLVLLSGCVGFGEEYTRVEGFSNRDVGAIVLKGTTREPRLGNPAHRVYETPMGMLNAIGLQNPGADYVIDQILPTLDFTETTFFANVCGSTIEDYVEVTRRFDESPIDAIELNISCPNIKEGGVQFGNSPDMSARVVEACRRVTKKPLITKLSPNQTDIRENARRCIEAGSDALAVINTVMGMAIDVKTRKPVIGN
;
A
#
# COMPACT_ATOMS: atom_id res chain seq x y z
N MET A 1 -0.87 -24.71 -18.18
CA MET A 1 -1.51 -23.52 -18.80
C MET A 1 -2.63 -23.10 -17.84
N HIS A 2 -2.57 -21.85 -17.34
CA HIS A 2 -3.68 -21.30 -16.55
C HIS A 2 -4.88 -21.06 -17.45
N ALA A 3 -6.08 -21.48 -16.98
CA ALA A 3 -7.31 -21.13 -17.69
C ALA A 3 -7.56 -19.63 -17.56
N PRO A 4 -8.08 -18.95 -18.59
CA PRO A 4 -8.45 -17.55 -18.47
C PRO A 4 -9.57 -17.40 -17.42
N LEU A 5 -9.56 -16.28 -16.69
CA LEU A 5 -10.66 -15.95 -15.78
C LEU A 5 -11.98 -15.82 -16.55
N ASP A 6 -13.10 -16.18 -15.89
CA ASP A 6 -14.43 -15.97 -16.45
C ASP A 6 -14.64 -14.46 -16.72
N PRO A 7 -14.94 -14.06 -17.97
CA PRO A 7 -15.15 -12.66 -18.31
C PRO A 7 -16.26 -11.95 -17.50
N SER A 8 -17.18 -12.72 -16.91
CA SER A 8 -18.24 -12.18 -16.05
C SER A 8 -17.72 -11.64 -14.71
N LEU A 9 -16.51 -12.04 -14.31
CA LEU A 9 -15.84 -11.52 -13.11
C LEU A 9 -15.22 -10.14 -13.31
N ALA A 10 -15.07 -9.69 -14.56
CA ALA A 10 -14.41 -8.43 -14.85
C ALA A 10 -15.21 -7.23 -14.33
N VAL A 11 -14.51 -6.29 -13.69
CA VAL A 11 -15.10 -5.07 -13.10
C VAL A 11 -14.42 -3.82 -13.65
N ASP A 12 -15.15 -2.71 -13.68
CA ASP A 12 -14.57 -1.39 -13.87
C ASP A 12 -14.18 -0.81 -12.50
N PHE A 13 -12.95 -0.34 -12.40
CA PHE A 13 -12.42 0.29 -11.18
C PHE A 13 -11.69 1.57 -11.54
N CYS A 14 -12.32 2.72 -11.31
CA CYS A 14 -11.77 4.04 -11.61
C CYS A 14 -11.30 4.18 -13.08
N GLY A 15 -12.05 3.58 -14.02
CA GLY A 15 -11.73 3.58 -15.44
C GLY A 15 -10.72 2.51 -15.88
N LEU A 16 -10.21 1.70 -14.95
CA LEU A 16 -9.40 0.52 -15.24
C LEU A 16 -10.28 -0.73 -15.37
N ARG A 17 -10.08 -1.53 -16.41
CA ARG A 17 -10.77 -2.81 -16.57
C ARG A 17 -9.98 -3.91 -15.86
N LEU A 18 -10.42 -4.31 -14.68
CA LEU A 18 -9.83 -5.43 -13.94
C LEU A 18 -10.45 -6.76 -14.40
N ALA A 19 -9.63 -7.80 -14.55
CA ALA A 19 -10.09 -9.13 -14.96
C ALA A 19 -10.97 -9.81 -13.91
N SER A 20 -10.85 -9.42 -12.64
CA SER A 20 -11.70 -9.86 -11.53
C SER A 20 -11.72 -8.82 -10.41
N PRO A 21 -12.67 -8.90 -9.44
CA PRO A 21 -12.70 -8.00 -8.30
C PRO A 21 -11.64 -8.32 -7.24
N LEU A 22 -10.85 -9.39 -7.43
CA LEU A 22 -9.84 -9.81 -6.47
C LEU A 22 -8.59 -8.96 -6.63
N VAL A 23 -8.17 -8.28 -5.55
CA VAL A 23 -6.97 -7.46 -5.48
C VAL A 23 -6.04 -7.98 -4.39
N LEU A 24 -4.79 -8.30 -4.74
CA LEU A 24 -3.77 -8.65 -3.76
C LEU A 24 -3.15 -7.37 -3.17
N LEU A 25 -3.22 -7.27 -1.84
CA LEU A 25 -2.91 -6.02 -1.15
C LEU A 25 -1.41 -5.83 -0.89
N SER A 26 -0.99 -4.57 -0.82
CA SER A 26 0.37 -4.19 -0.42
C SER A 26 0.74 -4.77 0.95
N GLY A 27 1.93 -5.35 1.01
CA GLY A 27 2.47 -6.03 2.19
C GLY A 27 2.18 -7.53 2.24
N CYS A 28 1.32 -8.07 1.34
CA CYS A 28 1.01 -9.50 1.27
C CYS A 28 1.80 -10.22 0.16
N VAL A 29 2.18 -9.51 -0.91
CA VAL A 29 2.68 -10.10 -2.17
C VAL A 29 3.99 -9.48 -2.66
N GLY A 30 4.73 -8.78 -1.81
CA GLY A 30 5.98 -8.14 -2.20
C GLY A 30 5.79 -7.17 -3.37
N PHE A 31 6.55 -7.37 -4.46
CA PHE A 31 6.49 -6.55 -5.66
C PHE A 31 5.82 -7.24 -6.87
N GLY A 32 5.06 -8.31 -6.63
CA GLY A 32 4.28 -8.98 -7.69
C GLY A 32 5.01 -10.10 -8.42
N GLU A 33 6.29 -10.36 -8.12
CA GLU A 33 7.06 -11.48 -8.67
C GLU A 33 7.13 -12.70 -7.73
N GLU A 34 6.94 -12.49 -6.43
CA GLU A 34 7.21 -13.52 -5.43
C GLU A 34 6.25 -14.69 -5.52
N TYR A 35 4.97 -14.43 -5.75
CA TYR A 35 3.95 -15.49 -5.82
C TYR A 35 3.96 -16.24 -7.15
N THR A 36 4.53 -15.68 -8.21
CA THR A 36 4.68 -16.41 -9.49
C THR A 36 5.62 -17.62 -9.38
N ARG A 37 6.38 -17.70 -8.27
CA ARG A 37 7.23 -18.84 -7.92
C ARG A 37 6.45 -19.97 -7.23
N VAL A 38 5.19 -19.73 -6.87
CA VAL A 38 4.32 -20.76 -6.26
C VAL A 38 3.66 -21.55 -7.36
N GLU A 39 3.82 -22.90 -7.32
CA GLU A 39 3.18 -23.78 -8.27
C GLU A 39 1.65 -23.58 -8.27
N GLY A 40 1.07 -23.42 -9.45
CA GLY A 40 -0.37 -23.23 -9.62
C GLY A 40 -0.86 -21.79 -9.46
N PHE A 41 0.01 -20.80 -9.21
CA PHE A 41 -0.37 -19.39 -9.17
C PHE A 41 0.22 -18.61 -10.37
N SER A 42 -0.57 -17.70 -10.90
CA SER A 42 -0.15 -16.70 -11.87
C SER A 42 -0.76 -15.34 -11.53
N ASN A 43 -0.09 -14.25 -11.86
CA ASN A 43 -0.67 -12.91 -11.73
C ASN A 43 -1.97 -12.75 -12.53
N ARG A 44 -2.20 -13.58 -13.56
CA ARG A 44 -3.45 -13.64 -14.34
C ARG A 44 -4.66 -14.12 -13.53
N ASP A 45 -4.45 -14.71 -12.35
CA ASP A 45 -5.52 -15.24 -11.50
C ASP A 45 -6.22 -14.15 -10.67
N VAL A 46 -5.72 -12.90 -10.73
CA VAL A 46 -6.23 -11.75 -9.96
C VAL A 46 -6.46 -10.52 -10.84
N GLY A 47 -7.35 -9.65 -10.41
CA GLY A 47 -7.68 -8.42 -11.13
C GLY A 47 -6.63 -7.33 -10.97
N ALA A 48 -5.96 -7.26 -9.82
CA ALA A 48 -4.87 -6.32 -9.60
C ALA A 48 -3.94 -6.76 -8.47
N ILE A 49 -2.72 -6.20 -8.50
CA ILE A 49 -1.70 -6.37 -7.45
C ILE A 49 -1.25 -4.99 -6.98
N VAL A 50 -1.38 -4.73 -5.68
CA VAL A 50 -0.81 -3.54 -5.05
C VAL A 50 0.58 -3.86 -4.55
N LEU A 51 1.59 -3.26 -5.15
CA LEU A 51 3.00 -3.48 -4.85
C LEU A 51 3.34 -3.10 -3.41
N LYS A 52 4.48 -3.57 -2.93
CA LYS A 52 5.01 -3.22 -1.61
C LYS A 52 5.13 -1.71 -1.43
N GLY A 53 4.75 -1.24 -0.23
CA GLY A 53 4.88 0.17 0.13
C GLY A 53 6.29 0.70 -0.08
N THR A 54 6.40 1.73 -0.90
CA THR A 54 7.66 2.29 -1.39
C THR A 54 7.83 3.72 -0.88
N THR A 55 9.00 3.99 -0.32
CA THR A 55 9.43 5.32 0.13
C THR A 55 10.41 5.92 -0.87
N ARG A 56 10.65 7.23 -0.77
CA ARG A 56 11.63 7.94 -1.61
C ARG A 56 13.00 7.26 -1.52
N GLU A 57 13.52 7.13 -0.29
CA GLU A 57 14.79 6.47 -0.01
C GLU A 57 14.58 5.03 0.47
N PRO A 58 15.57 4.14 0.29
CA PRO A 58 15.50 2.77 0.80
C PRO A 58 15.32 2.72 2.33
N ARG A 59 14.58 1.71 2.81
CA ARG A 59 14.43 1.41 4.24
C ARG A 59 14.75 -0.05 4.52
N LEU A 60 15.62 -0.30 5.48
CA LEU A 60 15.96 -1.65 5.94
C LEU A 60 14.82 -2.30 6.75
N GLY A 61 13.90 -1.47 7.27
CA GLY A 61 12.89 -1.94 8.20
C GLY A 61 13.45 -2.20 9.60
N ASN A 62 12.62 -2.81 10.43
CA ASN A 62 13.00 -3.15 11.80
C ASN A 62 13.87 -4.41 11.87
N PRO A 63 14.67 -4.63 12.94
CA PRO A 63 15.44 -5.84 13.16
C PRO A 63 14.58 -7.11 13.18
N ALA A 64 15.22 -8.28 13.07
CA ALA A 64 14.56 -9.59 13.12
C ALA A 64 13.75 -9.81 14.42
N HIS A 65 12.83 -10.80 14.37
CA HIS A 65 11.68 -11.02 15.25
C HIS A 65 10.66 -9.89 15.13
N ARG A 66 10.21 -9.64 13.90
CA ARG A 66 9.25 -8.60 13.54
C ARG A 66 7.90 -9.14 13.06
N VAL A 67 7.69 -10.44 13.22
CA VAL A 67 6.41 -11.12 12.99
C VAL A 67 6.18 -12.07 14.15
N TYR A 68 4.97 -12.12 14.67
CA TYR A 68 4.55 -13.01 15.75
C TYR A 68 3.13 -13.52 15.51
N GLU A 69 2.98 -14.85 15.53
CA GLU A 69 1.67 -15.50 15.38
C GLU A 69 0.93 -15.50 16.75
N THR A 70 -0.36 -15.21 16.70
CA THR A 70 -1.27 -15.27 17.86
C THR A 70 -2.37 -16.28 17.58
N PRO A 71 -3.14 -16.73 18.59
CA PRO A 71 -4.25 -17.68 18.37
C PRO A 71 -5.30 -17.20 17.37
N MET A 72 -5.43 -15.89 17.14
CA MET A 72 -6.47 -15.31 16.30
C MET A 72 -5.94 -14.46 15.14
N GLY A 73 -4.63 -14.49 14.88
CA GLY A 73 -4.05 -13.70 13.79
C GLY A 73 -2.55 -13.54 13.93
N MET A 74 -2.03 -12.47 13.36
CA MET A 74 -0.60 -12.19 13.29
C MET A 74 -0.31 -10.75 13.67
N LEU A 75 0.71 -10.53 14.48
CA LEU A 75 1.32 -9.21 14.72
C LEU A 75 2.53 -9.03 13.82
N ASN A 76 2.73 -7.83 13.30
CA ASN A 76 3.95 -7.49 12.59
C ASN A 76 4.46 -6.11 12.98
N ALA A 77 5.78 -5.95 12.85
CA ALA A 77 6.51 -4.71 13.03
C ALA A 77 7.60 -4.62 11.94
N ILE A 78 7.21 -4.66 10.68
CA ILE A 78 8.13 -4.74 9.52
C ILE A 78 8.95 -3.47 9.36
N GLY A 79 8.38 -2.29 9.65
CA GLY A 79 9.09 -1.01 9.54
C GLY A 79 9.26 -0.51 8.10
N LEU A 80 8.30 -0.76 7.22
CA LEU A 80 8.30 -0.32 5.82
C LEU A 80 9.57 -0.70 5.03
N GLN A 81 10.10 -1.91 5.24
CA GLN A 81 11.24 -2.40 4.46
C GLN A 81 10.93 -2.33 2.96
N ASN A 82 11.74 -1.57 2.21
CA ASN A 82 11.63 -1.44 0.77
C ASN A 82 12.94 -0.86 0.19
N PRO A 83 13.24 -1.08 -1.11
CA PRO A 83 14.49 -0.65 -1.72
C PRO A 83 14.51 0.81 -2.20
N GLY A 84 13.44 1.59 -1.98
CA GLY A 84 13.30 2.96 -2.48
C GLY A 84 12.69 3.04 -3.89
N ALA A 85 12.17 4.23 -4.22
CA ALA A 85 11.40 4.44 -5.45
C ALA A 85 12.24 4.21 -6.72
N ASP A 86 13.47 4.70 -6.76
CA ASP A 86 14.34 4.54 -7.93
C ASP A 86 14.58 3.06 -8.24
N TYR A 87 14.94 2.28 -7.23
CA TYR A 87 15.18 0.85 -7.42
C TYR A 87 13.91 0.11 -7.88
N VAL A 88 12.75 0.45 -7.32
CA VAL A 88 11.49 -0.17 -7.75
C VAL A 88 11.21 0.13 -9.20
N ILE A 89 11.34 1.40 -9.63
CA ILE A 89 11.04 1.83 -10.99
C ILE A 89 12.05 1.26 -11.99
N ASP A 90 13.33 1.33 -11.67
CA ASP A 90 14.41 0.99 -12.62
C ASP A 90 14.75 -0.50 -12.67
N GLN A 91 14.53 -1.23 -11.57
CA GLN A 91 14.98 -2.62 -11.46
C GLN A 91 13.81 -3.61 -11.30
N ILE A 92 12.72 -3.23 -10.62
CA ILE A 92 11.61 -4.16 -10.36
C ILE A 92 10.54 -4.06 -11.44
N LEU A 93 10.01 -2.86 -11.74
CA LEU A 93 8.93 -2.71 -12.73
C LEU A 93 9.27 -3.31 -14.10
N PRO A 94 10.52 -3.23 -14.61
CA PRO A 94 10.86 -3.87 -15.88
C PRO A 94 10.80 -5.41 -15.89
N THR A 95 10.75 -6.04 -14.71
CA THR A 95 10.60 -7.50 -14.59
C THR A 95 9.15 -7.97 -14.59
N LEU A 96 8.20 -7.06 -14.44
CA LEU A 96 6.77 -7.36 -14.37
C LEU A 96 6.14 -7.40 -15.77
N ASP A 97 5.27 -8.35 -16.01
CA ASP A 97 4.45 -8.41 -17.21
C ASP A 97 3.11 -7.70 -16.98
N PHE A 98 3.02 -6.45 -17.40
CA PHE A 98 1.81 -5.62 -17.31
C PHE A 98 0.65 -6.12 -18.18
N THR A 99 0.83 -7.16 -19.00
CA THR A 99 -0.25 -7.81 -19.75
C THR A 99 -0.96 -8.90 -18.94
N GLU A 100 -0.39 -9.31 -17.80
CA GLU A 100 -0.97 -10.36 -16.96
C GLU A 100 -2.06 -9.84 -16.02
N THR A 101 -1.82 -8.72 -15.38
CA THR A 101 -2.75 -8.09 -14.43
C THR A 101 -2.43 -6.60 -14.32
N THR A 102 -3.27 -5.88 -13.60
CA THR A 102 -3.11 -4.46 -13.31
C THR A 102 -2.22 -4.28 -12.07
N PHE A 103 -1.22 -3.38 -12.12
CA PHE A 103 -0.33 -3.12 -11.01
C PHE A 103 -0.51 -1.71 -10.43
N PHE A 104 -0.71 -1.63 -9.11
CA PHE A 104 -0.81 -0.37 -8.38
C PHE A 104 0.45 -0.14 -7.55
N ALA A 105 1.03 1.06 -7.63
CA ALA A 105 2.10 1.46 -6.72
C ALA A 105 1.52 1.82 -5.34
N ASN A 106 2.11 1.33 -4.25
CA ASN A 106 1.79 1.78 -2.91
C ASN A 106 2.83 2.80 -2.46
N VAL A 107 2.42 4.05 -2.31
CA VAL A 107 3.28 5.19 -1.99
C VAL A 107 3.27 5.48 -0.50
N CYS A 108 4.45 5.57 0.09
CA CYS A 108 4.67 5.91 1.48
C CYS A 108 5.59 7.11 1.60
N GLY A 109 5.36 7.98 2.58
CA GLY A 109 6.19 9.13 2.86
C GLY A 109 6.21 9.51 4.34
N SER A 110 7.22 10.24 4.74
CA SER A 110 7.34 10.82 6.09
C SER A 110 7.06 12.32 6.10
N THR A 111 6.93 12.92 4.93
CA THR A 111 6.53 14.31 4.70
C THR A 111 5.60 14.37 3.49
N ILE A 112 4.85 15.45 3.33
CA ILE A 112 4.01 15.66 2.12
C ILE A 112 4.88 15.67 0.86
N GLU A 113 6.05 16.27 0.95
CA GLU A 113 7.02 16.35 -0.14
C GLU A 113 7.50 14.96 -0.58
N ASP A 114 7.71 14.03 0.36
CA ASP A 114 8.06 12.64 0.02
C ASP A 114 6.93 11.95 -0.76
N TYR A 115 5.66 12.12 -0.30
CA TYR A 115 4.51 11.56 -1.02
C TYR A 115 4.39 12.12 -2.44
N VAL A 116 4.54 13.44 -2.60
CA VAL A 116 4.48 14.10 -3.91
C VAL A 116 5.57 13.61 -4.84
N GLU A 117 6.81 13.54 -4.35
CA GLU A 117 7.95 13.11 -5.18
C GLU A 117 7.81 11.65 -5.61
N VAL A 118 7.46 10.74 -4.71
CA VAL A 118 7.27 9.32 -5.04
C VAL A 118 6.07 9.15 -5.98
N THR A 119 4.97 9.87 -5.75
CA THR A 119 3.79 9.87 -6.64
C THR A 119 4.17 10.31 -8.05
N ARG A 120 4.92 11.41 -8.21
CA ARG A 120 5.38 11.92 -9.50
C ARG A 120 6.22 10.90 -10.25
N ARG A 121 7.18 10.24 -9.57
CA ARG A 121 8.02 9.20 -10.18
C ARG A 121 7.19 8.00 -10.67
N PHE A 122 6.22 7.55 -9.88
CA PHE A 122 5.34 6.48 -10.32
C PHE A 122 4.33 6.91 -11.40
N ASP A 123 3.94 8.19 -11.46
CA ASP A 123 3.10 8.69 -12.55
C ASP A 123 3.80 8.58 -13.91
N GLU A 124 5.12 8.79 -13.95
CA GLU A 124 5.97 8.65 -15.13
C GLU A 124 6.32 7.18 -15.49
N SER A 125 5.94 6.21 -14.67
CA SER A 125 6.22 4.78 -14.83
C SER A 125 5.03 4.02 -15.46
N PRO A 126 5.18 2.74 -15.85
CA PRO A 126 4.09 1.94 -16.43
C PRO A 126 2.98 1.52 -15.43
N ILE A 127 3.07 1.89 -14.16
CA ILE A 127 2.04 1.58 -13.15
C ILE A 127 0.67 2.09 -13.58
N ASP A 128 -0.38 1.32 -13.32
CA ASP A 128 -1.76 1.64 -13.72
C ASP A 128 -2.46 2.59 -12.75
N ALA A 129 -2.19 2.49 -11.45
CA ALA A 129 -2.79 3.31 -10.40
C ALA A 129 -1.84 3.54 -9.22
N ILE A 130 -2.19 4.48 -8.36
CA ILE A 130 -1.39 4.86 -7.18
C ILE A 130 -2.24 4.72 -5.92
N GLU A 131 -1.78 3.94 -4.94
CA GLU A 131 -2.35 3.83 -3.60
C GLU A 131 -1.50 4.62 -2.61
N LEU A 132 -2.06 5.67 -2.02
CA LEU A 132 -1.41 6.45 -0.96
C LEU A 132 -1.57 5.75 0.39
N ASN A 133 -0.49 5.32 0.99
CA ASN A 133 -0.48 4.73 2.32
C ASN A 133 -0.25 5.82 3.37
N ILE A 134 -1.33 6.43 3.85
CA ILE A 134 -1.29 7.55 4.81
C ILE A 134 -1.10 7.12 6.27
N SER A 135 -0.83 5.85 6.53
CA SER A 135 -0.56 5.36 7.90
C SER A 135 0.89 5.57 8.35
N CYS A 136 1.73 6.21 7.54
CA CYS A 136 3.10 6.56 7.93
C CYS A 136 3.12 7.76 8.89
N PRO A 137 4.07 7.79 9.85
CA PRO A 137 4.21 8.92 10.76
C PRO A 137 4.73 10.17 10.04
N ASN A 138 4.15 11.32 10.37
CA ASN A 138 4.63 12.64 9.91
C ASN A 138 5.77 13.12 10.80
N ILE A 139 7.00 13.11 10.27
CA ILE A 139 8.19 13.52 11.02
C ILE A 139 8.12 15.01 11.43
N LYS A 140 7.57 15.88 10.57
CA LYS A 140 7.46 17.33 10.83
C LYS A 140 6.48 17.66 11.96
N GLU A 141 5.51 16.78 12.22
CA GLU A 141 4.47 16.97 13.24
C GLU A 141 4.59 15.94 14.40
N GLY A 142 5.82 15.61 14.78
CA GLY A 142 6.08 14.80 15.97
C GLY A 142 5.73 13.32 15.87
N GLY A 143 5.66 12.78 14.64
CA GLY A 143 5.43 11.36 14.41
C GLY A 143 3.96 10.93 14.42
N VAL A 144 3.01 11.86 14.47
CA VAL A 144 1.58 11.56 14.30
C VAL A 144 1.35 11.03 12.87
N GLN A 145 0.61 9.93 12.75
CA GLN A 145 0.28 9.38 11.42
C GLN A 145 -0.60 10.36 10.65
N PHE A 146 -0.30 10.55 9.37
CA PHE A 146 -1.11 11.39 8.48
C PHE A 146 -2.58 10.97 8.49
N GLY A 147 -2.84 9.67 8.48
CA GLY A 147 -4.18 9.08 8.49
C GLY A 147 -4.97 9.22 9.78
N ASN A 148 -4.40 9.81 10.83
CA ASN A 148 -5.11 10.06 12.10
C ASN A 148 -5.77 11.45 12.15
N SER A 149 -5.49 12.31 11.16
CA SER A 149 -6.09 13.63 11.01
C SER A 149 -6.75 13.76 9.65
N PRO A 150 -8.06 14.02 9.57
CA PRO A 150 -8.76 14.24 8.30
C PRO A 150 -8.14 15.36 7.46
N ASP A 151 -7.72 16.46 8.09
CA ASP A 151 -7.09 17.58 7.40
C ASP A 151 -5.71 17.22 6.84
N MET A 152 -4.90 16.47 7.60
CA MET A 152 -3.60 16.03 7.12
C MET A 152 -3.74 15.02 5.99
N SER A 153 -4.68 14.09 6.09
CA SER A 153 -5.01 13.14 5.01
C SER A 153 -5.40 13.87 3.73
N ALA A 154 -6.32 14.85 3.84
CA ALA A 154 -6.74 15.65 2.70
C ALA A 154 -5.57 16.42 2.05
N ARG A 155 -4.69 17.04 2.85
CA ARG A 155 -3.51 17.76 2.34
C ARG A 155 -2.56 16.85 1.57
N VAL A 156 -2.32 15.62 2.03
CA VAL A 156 -1.49 14.64 1.30
C VAL A 156 -2.16 14.28 -0.03
N VAL A 157 -3.45 13.93 0.00
CA VAL A 157 -4.20 13.56 -1.20
C VAL A 157 -4.22 14.70 -2.22
N GLU A 158 -4.57 15.92 -1.79
CA GLU A 158 -4.59 17.10 -2.66
C GLU A 158 -3.22 17.39 -3.29
N ALA A 159 -2.15 17.29 -2.51
CA ALA A 159 -0.80 17.51 -3.01
C ALA A 159 -0.39 16.46 -4.04
N CYS A 160 -0.69 15.17 -3.80
CA CYS A 160 -0.42 14.09 -4.74
C CYS A 160 -1.31 14.18 -5.99
N ARG A 161 -2.60 14.55 -5.85
CA ARG A 161 -3.50 14.72 -6.98
C ARG A 161 -3.01 15.75 -8.02
N ARG A 162 -2.29 16.77 -7.58
CA ARG A 162 -1.73 17.79 -8.48
C ARG A 162 -0.63 17.27 -9.42
N VAL A 163 0.01 16.16 -9.07
CA VAL A 163 1.16 15.61 -9.80
C VAL A 163 0.88 14.29 -10.51
N THR A 164 -0.34 13.75 -10.42
CA THR A 164 -0.73 12.54 -11.16
C THR A 164 -2.12 12.69 -11.78
N LYS A 165 -2.33 12.01 -12.90
CA LYS A 165 -3.66 11.83 -13.52
C LYS A 165 -4.13 10.38 -13.44
N LYS A 166 -3.28 9.48 -12.97
CA LYS A 166 -3.65 8.07 -12.75
C LYS A 166 -4.70 7.96 -11.66
N PRO A 167 -5.49 6.87 -11.62
CA PRO A 167 -6.37 6.59 -10.50
C PRO A 167 -5.60 6.67 -9.17
N LEU A 168 -6.14 7.46 -8.23
CA LEU A 168 -5.53 7.74 -6.94
C LEU A 168 -6.40 7.14 -5.84
N ILE A 169 -5.88 6.13 -5.16
CA ILE A 169 -6.55 5.41 -4.09
C ILE A 169 -5.95 5.87 -2.76
N THR A 170 -6.76 6.15 -1.75
CA THR A 170 -6.24 6.41 -0.41
C THR A 170 -6.51 5.24 0.52
N LYS A 171 -5.43 4.66 1.08
CA LYS A 171 -5.52 3.59 2.07
C LYS A 171 -5.64 4.15 3.47
N LEU A 172 -6.84 3.99 4.04
CA LEU A 172 -7.22 4.55 5.32
C LEU A 172 -6.62 3.77 6.50
N SER A 173 -6.25 4.50 7.56
CA SER A 173 -5.88 3.93 8.86
C SER A 173 -7.14 3.58 9.66
N PRO A 174 -7.23 2.39 10.28
CA PRO A 174 -8.31 2.08 11.21
C PRO A 174 -8.08 2.68 12.61
N ASN A 175 -6.86 3.16 12.88
CA ASN A 175 -6.42 3.58 14.22
C ASN A 175 -6.77 5.06 14.48
N GLN A 176 -8.03 5.41 14.33
CA GLN A 176 -8.57 6.76 14.46
C GLN A 176 -9.99 6.73 14.99
N THR A 177 -10.49 7.85 15.48
CA THR A 177 -11.80 7.94 16.14
C THR A 177 -12.97 7.85 15.15
N ASP A 178 -12.89 8.55 14.01
CA ASP A 178 -13.94 8.53 12.97
C ASP A 178 -13.34 8.40 11.57
N ILE A 179 -13.33 7.17 11.07
CA ILE A 179 -12.84 6.84 9.73
C ILE A 179 -13.70 7.44 8.61
N ARG A 180 -14.99 7.69 8.87
CA ARG A 180 -15.93 8.22 7.87
C ARG A 180 -15.56 9.65 7.50
N GLU A 181 -15.23 10.47 8.49
CA GLU A 181 -14.81 11.85 8.25
C GLU A 181 -13.50 11.88 7.44
N ASN A 182 -12.54 11.02 7.79
CA ASN A 182 -11.30 10.90 7.04
C ASN A 182 -11.54 10.45 5.60
N ALA A 183 -12.40 9.44 5.39
CA ALA A 183 -12.79 8.97 4.08
C ALA A 183 -13.41 10.09 3.21
N ARG A 184 -14.36 10.83 3.77
CA ARG A 184 -15.01 11.96 3.11
C ARG A 184 -14.00 13.02 2.68
N ARG A 185 -13.10 13.42 3.58
CA ARG A 185 -12.06 14.43 3.32
C ARG A 185 -11.06 13.98 2.26
N CYS A 186 -10.71 12.69 2.21
CA CYS A 186 -9.84 12.16 1.16
C CYS A 186 -10.51 12.20 -0.22
N ILE A 187 -11.79 11.85 -0.32
CA ILE A 187 -12.55 11.92 -1.58
C ILE A 187 -12.69 13.38 -2.03
N GLU A 188 -13.04 14.30 -1.14
CA GLU A 188 -13.13 15.73 -1.45
C GLU A 188 -11.79 16.34 -1.92
N ALA A 189 -10.68 15.79 -1.43
CA ALA A 189 -9.33 16.20 -1.81
C ALA A 189 -8.86 15.60 -3.16
N GLY A 190 -9.65 14.72 -3.78
CA GLY A 190 -9.37 14.18 -5.12
C GLY A 190 -8.92 12.72 -5.16
N SER A 191 -9.18 11.93 -4.11
CA SER A 191 -9.04 10.47 -4.18
C SER A 191 -10.17 9.87 -5.00
N ASP A 192 -9.85 9.01 -5.97
CA ASP A 192 -10.84 8.36 -6.84
C ASP A 192 -11.48 7.14 -6.15
N ALA A 193 -10.75 6.50 -5.22
CA ALA A 193 -11.21 5.36 -4.45
C ALA A 193 -10.55 5.31 -3.07
N LEU A 194 -11.05 4.41 -2.22
CA LEU A 194 -10.52 4.17 -0.87
C LEU A 194 -10.16 2.69 -0.71
N ALA A 195 -8.99 2.41 -0.13
CA ALA A 195 -8.64 1.08 0.36
C ALA A 195 -8.95 1.01 1.86
N VAL A 196 -9.83 0.08 2.25
CA VAL A 196 -10.31 -0.07 3.63
C VAL A 196 -9.97 -1.48 4.09
N ILE A 197 -9.00 -1.62 4.95
CA ILE A 197 -8.21 -0.67 5.75
C ILE A 197 -6.76 -1.12 5.87
N ASN A 198 -5.90 -0.27 6.47
CA ASN A 198 -4.56 -0.64 6.89
C ASN A 198 -4.61 -1.51 8.17
N THR A 199 -3.45 -1.87 8.70
CA THR A 199 -3.29 -2.75 9.86
C THR A 199 -3.88 -2.13 11.13
N VAL A 200 -4.67 -2.91 11.87
CA VAL A 200 -5.12 -2.56 13.23
C VAL A 200 -3.93 -2.65 14.18
N MET A 201 -3.77 -1.66 15.05
CA MET A 201 -2.73 -1.69 16.07
C MET A 201 -3.05 -2.76 17.12
N GLY A 202 -2.05 -3.56 17.48
CA GLY A 202 -2.18 -4.61 18.47
C GLY A 202 -0.90 -4.85 19.24
N MET A 203 -1.00 -5.54 20.39
CA MET A 203 0.13 -5.91 21.23
C MET A 203 -0.10 -7.29 21.84
N ALA A 204 0.96 -8.12 21.90
CA ALA A 204 1.02 -9.30 22.72
C ALA A 204 2.15 -9.14 23.74
N ILE A 205 1.89 -9.54 24.99
CA ILE A 205 2.85 -9.45 26.09
C ILE A 205 3.20 -10.86 26.54
N ASP A 206 4.50 -11.15 26.63
CA ASP A 206 4.99 -12.34 27.31
C ASP A 206 4.82 -12.14 28.83
N VAL A 207 3.94 -12.92 29.42
CA VAL A 207 3.58 -12.81 30.85
C VAL A 207 4.76 -13.17 31.81
N LYS A 208 5.71 -13.96 31.32
CA LYS A 208 6.89 -14.34 32.12
C LYS A 208 7.92 -13.22 32.17
N THR A 209 8.23 -12.66 31.00
CA THR A 209 9.23 -11.59 30.87
C THR A 209 8.62 -10.19 31.08
N ARG A 210 7.29 -10.05 31.01
CA ARG A 210 6.54 -8.79 31.09
C ARG A 210 6.96 -7.77 30.01
N LYS A 211 7.35 -8.28 28.86
CA LYS A 211 7.76 -7.47 27.69
C LYS A 211 6.87 -7.75 26.49
N PRO A 212 6.72 -6.80 25.54
CA PRO A 212 6.12 -7.10 24.27
C PRO A 212 6.87 -8.24 23.57
N VAL A 213 6.14 -9.13 22.89
CA VAL A 213 6.73 -10.26 22.14
C VAL A 213 7.46 -9.80 20.89
N ILE A 214 6.97 -8.73 20.28
CA ILE A 214 7.66 -7.94 19.27
C ILE A 214 7.42 -6.46 19.61
N GLY A 215 8.35 -5.60 19.28
CA GLY A 215 8.23 -4.17 19.56
C GLY A 215 9.33 -3.39 18.86
N ASN A 216 9.04 -2.14 18.66
CA ASN A 216 9.93 -1.12 18.09
C ASN A 216 10.30 -0.14 19.18
#